data_93b7c9c3ccf4836c3f2583c5f4494180
#
_entry.id   93b7c9c3ccf4836c3f2583c5f4494180
#
_cell.length_a   1.000
_cell.length_b   1.000
_cell.length_c   1.000
_cell.angle_alpha   90.00
_cell.angle_beta   90.00
_cell.angle_gamma   90.00
#
_symmetry.space_group_name_H-M   'P 1'
#
loop_
_entity.id
_entity.type
_entity.pdbx_description
1 polymer ?
#
loop_
_entity_poly.entity_id
_entity_poly.type
_entity_poly.pdbx_seq_one_letter_code
_entity_poly.pdbx_strand_id
1 'polypeptide(L)'
;MPVKTEKDLPEFHRANWLKSMSAMQLKNYGYAIQLLQTILKSHPEFLAARQLLRKSAIAKTAGKKSLLSGLSVASFSSIKIQSQLKKDPLSALDAIEKSLETDPQNSQLNQLLKDAALAANLPDIAAFALETIVEASPKDTKALHELGQHYLKNSAPEKAVTIFQRLLDISPNDLAAIKGSKDAAASSSMKSGGWDKAESTYRDLIKDKDQAVALEQQSRVVRSEEMIDNLLAELHAKAEAEGENCTVDTARRIAELHEQREDWENATNWFNYAASLSNNSDMALVRKASDLQIRQFDLAIDAREQFIEANPGTPESEGYAAELESLKKQRADLALEAARSRVDQNPTDLQLRFELGEILVD
;
A
#
# COMPACT_ATOMS: atom_id res chain seq x y z
N MET A 1 -22.22 -24.11 -21.61
CA MET A 1 -21.24 -23.04 -21.31
C MET A 1 -21.88 -22.09 -20.32
N PRO A 2 -21.16 -21.54 -19.36
CA PRO A 2 -21.73 -20.58 -18.45
C PRO A 2 -22.18 -19.31 -19.19
N VAL A 3 -23.35 -18.78 -18.83
CA VAL A 3 -23.92 -17.58 -19.45
C VAL A 3 -23.22 -16.36 -18.88
N LYS A 4 -22.34 -15.73 -19.67
CA LYS A 4 -21.61 -14.50 -19.28
C LYS A 4 -22.26 -13.23 -19.85
N THR A 5 -22.86 -13.34 -21.02
CA THR A 5 -23.48 -12.22 -21.73
C THR A 5 -24.93 -12.56 -22.17
N GLU A 6 -25.69 -11.54 -22.55
CA GLU A 6 -27.04 -11.73 -23.06
C GLU A 6 -27.09 -12.62 -24.30
N LYS A 7 -26.00 -12.66 -25.10
CA LYS A 7 -25.89 -13.45 -26.33
C LYS A 7 -25.83 -14.94 -26.03
N ASP A 8 -25.35 -15.32 -24.85
CA ASP A 8 -25.23 -16.70 -24.41
C ASP A 8 -26.57 -17.26 -23.89
N LEU A 9 -27.57 -16.40 -23.66
CA LEU A 9 -28.87 -16.80 -23.15
C LEU A 9 -29.65 -17.53 -24.25
N PRO A 10 -30.38 -18.64 -23.91
CA PRO A 10 -31.40 -19.20 -24.76
C PRO A 10 -32.46 -18.17 -25.18
N GLU A 11 -33.08 -18.33 -26.35
CA GLU A 11 -33.98 -17.34 -26.92
C GLU A 11 -35.11 -16.90 -25.96
N PHE A 12 -35.71 -17.84 -25.25
CA PHE A 12 -36.75 -17.56 -24.24
C PHE A 12 -36.23 -16.67 -23.13
N HIS A 13 -35.05 -16.95 -22.58
CA HIS A 13 -34.47 -16.16 -21.49
C HIS A 13 -33.93 -14.82 -22.01
N ARG A 14 -33.48 -14.75 -23.26
CA ARG A 14 -33.08 -13.48 -23.90
C ARG A 14 -34.29 -12.57 -24.09
N ALA A 15 -35.43 -13.11 -24.50
CA ALA A 15 -36.66 -12.32 -24.54
C ALA A 15 -37.11 -11.79 -23.17
N ASN A 16 -36.96 -12.61 -22.12
CA ASN A 16 -37.23 -12.17 -20.74
C ASN A 16 -36.24 -11.11 -20.27
N TRP A 17 -34.97 -11.21 -20.66
CA TRP A 17 -33.94 -10.22 -20.38
C TRP A 17 -34.31 -8.86 -20.99
N LEU A 18 -34.61 -8.80 -22.28
CA LEU A 18 -35.02 -7.58 -22.98
C LEU A 18 -36.27 -6.96 -22.36
N LYS A 19 -37.28 -7.79 -22.04
CA LYS A 19 -38.51 -7.35 -21.36
C LYS A 19 -38.21 -6.78 -19.97
N SER A 20 -37.27 -7.38 -19.23
CA SER A 20 -36.88 -6.90 -17.90
C SER A 20 -36.23 -5.54 -17.97
N MET A 21 -35.38 -5.27 -18.95
CA MET A 21 -34.76 -3.96 -19.19
C MET A 21 -35.81 -2.90 -19.53
N SER A 22 -36.75 -3.23 -20.42
CA SER A 22 -37.88 -2.34 -20.77
C SER A 22 -38.76 -2.06 -19.55
N ALA A 23 -39.07 -3.08 -18.75
CA ALA A 23 -39.84 -2.91 -17.51
C ALA A 23 -39.15 -2.02 -16.49
N MET A 24 -37.82 -2.12 -16.38
CA MET A 24 -37.01 -1.24 -15.54
C MET A 24 -37.07 0.22 -16.00
N GLN A 25 -36.99 0.48 -17.32
CA GLN A 25 -37.12 1.83 -17.90
C GLN A 25 -38.52 2.42 -17.65
N LEU A 26 -39.55 1.58 -17.75
CA LEU A 26 -40.94 1.97 -17.46
C LEU A 26 -41.27 2.04 -15.96
N LYS A 27 -40.27 1.86 -15.08
CA LYS A 27 -40.40 1.83 -13.62
C LYS A 27 -41.36 0.74 -13.09
N ASN A 28 -41.62 -0.29 -13.91
CA ASN A 28 -42.37 -1.48 -13.50
C ASN A 28 -41.44 -2.50 -12.83
N TYR A 29 -40.88 -2.12 -11.68
CA TYR A 29 -39.85 -2.88 -10.97
C TYR A 29 -40.33 -4.28 -10.55
N GLY A 30 -41.63 -4.43 -10.18
CA GLY A 30 -42.17 -5.73 -9.79
C GLY A 30 -42.11 -6.75 -10.93
N TYR A 31 -42.49 -6.33 -12.14
CA TYR A 31 -42.47 -7.21 -13.33
C TYR A 31 -41.01 -7.48 -13.75
N ALA A 32 -40.12 -6.49 -13.71
CA ALA A 32 -38.69 -6.70 -13.96
C ALA A 32 -38.08 -7.77 -13.05
N ILE A 33 -38.38 -7.70 -11.73
CA ILE A 33 -37.92 -8.67 -10.73
C ILE A 33 -38.36 -10.09 -11.06
N GLN A 34 -39.65 -10.30 -11.39
CA GLN A 34 -40.17 -11.63 -11.73
C GLN A 34 -39.48 -12.23 -12.96
N LEU A 35 -39.26 -11.45 -14.00
CA LEU A 35 -38.55 -11.89 -15.22
C LEU A 35 -37.10 -12.27 -14.91
N LEU A 36 -36.40 -11.42 -14.10
CA LEU A 36 -35.01 -11.66 -13.73
C LEU A 36 -34.84 -12.88 -12.82
N GLN A 37 -35.75 -13.08 -11.87
CA GLN A 37 -35.78 -14.29 -11.03
C GLN A 37 -35.98 -15.55 -11.87
N THR A 38 -36.80 -15.49 -12.92
CA THR A 38 -36.99 -16.61 -13.85
C THR A 38 -35.70 -16.94 -14.60
N ILE A 39 -34.94 -15.92 -15.04
CA ILE A 39 -33.66 -16.13 -15.71
C ILE A 39 -32.63 -16.72 -14.73
N LEU A 40 -32.49 -16.15 -13.53
CA LEU A 40 -31.50 -16.55 -12.53
C LEU A 40 -31.75 -17.95 -11.94
N LYS A 41 -32.98 -18.43 -11.97
CA LYS A 41 -33.29 -19.79 -11.57
C LYS A 41 -32.66 -20.83 -12.53
N SER A 42 -32.57 -20.51 -13.81
CA SER A 42 -31.98 -21.39 -14.86
C SER A 42 -30.49 -21.05 -15.09
N HIS A 43 -30.10 -19.82 -14.88
CA HIS A 43 -28.75 -19.28 -15.13
C HIS A 43 -28.24 -18.49 -13.90
N PRO A 44 -27.97 -19.17 -12.78
CA PRO A 44 -27.54 -18.52 -11.52
C PRO A 44 -26.21 -17.78 -11.65
N GLU A 45 -25.40 -18.13 -12.65
CA GLU A 45 -24.12 -17.51 -12.98
C GLU A 45 -24.23 -16.17 -13.72
N PHE A 46 -25.42 -15.80 -14.22
CA PHE A 46 -25.59 -14.60 -15.04
C PHE A 46 -25.58 -13.33 -14.19
N LEU A 47 -24.38 -12.78 -13.99
CA LEU A 47 -24.12 -11.60 -13.12
C LEU A 47 -24.96 -10.39 -13.53
N ALA A 48 -25.09 -10.06 -14.84
CA ALA A 48 -25.81 -8.88 -15.29
C ALA A 48 -27.30 -8.92 -14.88
N ALA A 49 -27.95 -10.10 -14.94
CA ALA A 49 -29.32 -10.25 -14.45
C ALA A 49 -29.43 -10.03 -12.95
N ARG A 50 -28.45 -10.50 -12.17
CA ARG A 50 -28.43 -10.30 -10.73
C ARG A 50 -28.21 -8.84 -10.34
N GLN A 51 -27.33 -8.14 -11.05
CA GLN A 51 -27.13 -6.69 -10.87
C GLN A 51 -28.40 -5.90 -11.19
N LEU A 52 -29.09 -6.23 -12.30
CA LEU A 52 -30.35 -5.57 -12.68
C LEU A 52 -31.46 -5.89 -11.68
N LEU A 53 -31.54 -7.13 -11.18
CA LEU A 53 -32.46 -7.54 -10.13
C LEU A 53 -32.26 -6.70 -8.86
N ARG A 54 -31.00 -6.53 -8.42
CA ARG A 54 -30.66 -5.72 -7.25
C ARG A 54 -31.06 -4.27 -7.44
N LYS A 55 -30.74 -3.66 -8.58
CA LYS A 55 -31.15 -2.31 -8.94
C LYS A 55 -32.68 -2.13 -8.94
N SER A 56 -33.39 -3.12 -9.48
CA SER A 56 -34.88 -3.11 -9.50
C SER A 56 -35.47 -3.22 -8.09
N ALA A 57 -34.88 -4.05 -7.22
CA ALA A 57 -35.33 -4.20 -5.84
C ALA A 57 -35.07 -2.91 -5.02
N ILE A 58 -33.89 -2.30 -5.17
CA ILE A 58 -33.58 -1.00 -4.53
C ILE A 58 -34.55 0.09 -5.00
N ALA A 59 -34.82 0.18 -6.29
CA ALA A 59 -35.74 1.16 -6.86
C ALA A 59 -37.20 0.94 -6.40
N LYS A 60 -37.61 -0.34 -6.25
CA LYS A 60 -38.93 -0.72 -5.73
C LYS A 60 -39.11 -0.36 -4.25
N THR A 61 -38.03 -0.45 -3.46
CA THR A 61 -38.05 -0.17 -2.02
C THR A 61 -37.70 1.28 -1.71
N ALA A 62 -37.20 2.05 -2.66
CA ALA A 62 -36.89 3.47 -2.50
C ALA A 62 -38.12 4.27 -2.05
N GLY A 63 -37.97 5.00 -0.93
CA GLY A 63 -39.07 5.76 -0.33
C GLY A 63 -39.96 4.99 0.65
N LYS A 64 -39.83 3.67 0.75
CA LYS A 64 -40.48 2.90 1.82
C LYS A 64 -39.49 2.81 3.00
N LYS A 65 -39.63 3.70 3.99
CA LYS A 65 -38.95 3.50 5.28
C LYS A 65 -39.47 2.17 5.84
N SER A 66 -38.64 1.13 5.81
CA SER A 66 -38.95 -0.12 6.49
C SER A 66 -38.98 0.15 7.99
N LEU A 67 -40.16 0.42 8.53
CA LEU A 67 -40.42 0.50 9.98
C LEU A 67 -40.15 -0.86 10.68
N LEU A 68 -39.88 -1.91 9.91
CA LEU A 68 -39.67 -3.29 10.35
C LEU A 68 -38.25 -3.80 10.10
N SER A 69 -37.27 -2.96 9.76
CA SER A 69 -35.88 -3.37 9.50
C SER A 69 -35.11 -3.88 10.74
N GLY A 70 -35.74 -3.95 11.89
CA GLY A 70 -35.11 -4.39 13.16
C GLY A 70 -35.59 -5.70 13.76
N LEU A 71 -36.64 -6.34 13.26
CA LEU A 71 -37.24 -7.47 13.96
C LEU A 71 -37.68 -8.64 13.05
N SER A 72 -36.93 -9.72 13.14
CA SER A 72 -37.33 -11.14 13.10
C SER A 72 -37.72 -11.86 11.81
N VAL A 73 -38.08 -11.25 10.68
CA VAL A 73 -38.37 -12.05 9.48
C VAL A 73 -37.06 -12.53 8.81
N ALA A 74 -36.02 -11.71 8.87
CA ALA A 74 -34.69 -12.06 8.36
C ALA A 74 -34.02 -13.18 9.17
N SER A 75 -34.28 -13.27 10.48
CA SER A 75 -33.65 -14.26 11.36
C SER A 75 -34.19 -15.68 11.16
N PHE A 76 -35.49 -15.87 10.95
CA PHE A 76 -36.06 -17.20 10.69
C PHE A 76 -35.76 -17.70 9.27
N SER A 77 -35.72 -16.82 8.28
CA SER A 77 -35.33 -17.17 6.90
C SER A 77 -33.85 -17.54 6.83
N SER A 78 -32.96 -16.84 7.58
CA SER A 78 -31.51 -17.09 7.56
C SER A 78 -31.13 -18.48 8.05
N ILE A 79 -31.76 -19.00 9.10
CA ILE A 79 -31.52 -20.35 9.63
C ILE A 79 -31.90 -21.42 8.60
N LYS A 80 -33.07 -21.26 7.94
CA LYS A 80 -33.51 -22.18 6.90
C LYS A 80 -32.57 -22.13 5.69
N ILE A 81 -32.17 -20.93 5.27
CA ILE A 81 -31.22 -20.70 4.16
C ILE A 81 -29.84 -21.31 4.49
N GLN A 82 -29.32 -21.16 5.71
CA GLN A 82 -28.05 -21.78 6.13
C GLN A 82 -28.10 -23.31 6.09
N SER A 83 -29.24 -23.90 6.48
CA SER A 83 -29.43 -25.35 6.35
C SER A 83 -29.48 -25.80 4.88
N GLN A 84 -30.10 -25.00 4.03
CA GLN A 84 -30.23 -25.27 2.60
C GLN A 84 -28.88 -25.09 1.87
N LEU A 85 -28.09 -24.09 2.26
CA LEU A 85 -26.76 -23.81 1.73
C LEU A 85 -25.80 -25.02 1.84
N LYS A 86 -25.88 -25.76 2.94
CA LYS A 86 -25.07 -26.97 3.14
C LYS A 86 -25.49 -28.14 2.25
N LYS A 87 -26.76 -28.17 1.79
CA LYS A 87 -27.32 -29.28 1.00
C LYS A 87 -27.33 -28.96 -0.50
N ASP A 88 -27.78 -27.78 -0.86
CA ASP A 88 -27.95 -27.33 -2.24
C ASP A 88 -27.68 -25.81 -2.33
N PRO A 89 -26.43 -25.40 -2.62
CA PRO A 89 -26.06 -24.00 -2.74
C PRO A 89 -26.84 -23.23 -3.81
N LEU A 90 -27.23 -23.87 -4.91
CA LEU A 90 -27.96 -23.20 -5.99
C LEU A 90 -29.39 -22.88 -5.59
N SER A 91 -30.09 -23.79 -4.89
CA SER A 91 -31.41 -23.52 -4.34
C SER A 91 -31.34 -22.46 -3.22
N ALA A 92 -30.23 -22.41 -2.46
CA ALA A 92 -30.02 -21.37 -1.46
C ALA A 92 -29.91 -19.98 -2.11
N LEU A 93 -29.21 -19.84 -3.27
CA LEU A 93 -29.15 -18.59 -4.01
C LEU A 93 -30.55 -18.05 -4.37
N ASP A 94 -31.45 -18.90 -4.88
CA ASP A 94 -32.82 -18.49 -5.21
C ASP A 94 -33.60 -18.02 -3.98
N ALA A 95 -33.48 -18.74 -2.86
CA ALA A 95 -34.13 -18.36 -1.60
C ALA A 95 -33.60 -17.03 -1.03
N ILE A 96 -32.29 -16.79 -1.13
CA ILE A 96 -31.67 -15.56 -0.70
C ILE A 96 -32.13 -14.37 -1.55
N GLU A 97 -32.17 -14.53 -2.89
CA GLU A 97 -32.61 -13.46 -3.78
C GLU A 97 -34.07 -13.06 -3.55
N LYS A 98 -34.93 -14.03 -3.25
CA LYS A 98 -36.31 -13.73 -2.85
C LYS A 98 -36.40 -12.91 -1.56
N SER A 99 -35.52 -13.21 -0.61
CA SER A 99 -35.45 -12.45 0.66
C SER A 99 -34.89 -11.03 0.42
N LEU A 100 -33.90 -10.87 -0.47
CA LEU A 100 -33.29 -9.62 -0.86
C LEU A 100 -34.19 -8.71 -1.72
N GLU A 101 -35.35 -9.22 -2.22
CA GLU A 101 -36.34 -8.38 -2.89
C GLU A 101 -36.95 -7.34 -1.93
N THR A 102 -37.08 -7.69 -0.65
CA THR A 102 -37.67 -6.82 0.36
C THR A 102 -36.67 -5.94 1.09
N ASP A 103 -35.42 -6.41 1.26
CA ASP A 103 -34.32 -5.68 1.88
C ASP A 103 -33.02 -5.94 1.09
N PRO A 104 -32.84 -5.25 -0.06
CA PRO A 104 -31.77 -5.54 -1.00
C PRO A 104 -30.37 -5.20 -0.50
N GLN A 105 -30.24 -4.34 0.51
CA GLN A 105 -28.98 -3.93 1.11
C GLN A 105 -28.66 -4.61 2.44
N ASN A 106 -29.45 -5.60 2.84
CA ASN A 106 -29.24 -6.34 4.08
C ASN A 106 -27.87 -7.05 4.09
N SER A 107 -27.00 -6.67 5.01
CA SER A 107 -25.63 -7.19 5.08
C SER A 107 -25.61 -8.70 5.38
N GLN A 108 -26.49 -9.22 6.25
CA GLN A 108 -26.53 -10.64 6.58
C GLN A 108 -26.97 -11.50 5.39
N LEU A 109 -28.00 -11.05 4.64
CA LEU A 109 -28.46 -11.76 3.44
C LEU A 109 -27.42 -11.70 2.32
N ASN A 110 -26.72 -10.58 2.15
CA ASN A 110 -25.63 -10.49 1.18
C ASN A 110 -24.41 -11.33 1.61
N GLN A 111 -24.14 -11.46 2.91
CA GLN A 111 -23.12 -12.39 3.40
C GLN A 111 -23.48 -13.85 3.08
N LEU A 112 -24.75 -14.24 3.27
CA LEU A 112 -25.25 -15.57 2.88
C LEU A 112 -25.19 -15.76 1.36
N LEU A 113 -25.47 -14.71 0.56
CA LEU A 113 -25.33 -14.74 -0.89
C LEU A 113 -23.89 -15.02 -1.31
N LYS A 114 -22.92 -14.36 -0.69
CA LYS A 114 -21.50 -14.62 -0.90
C LYS A 114 -21.16 -16.08 -0.58
N ASP A 115 -21.56 -16.57 0.59
CA ASP A 115 -21.26 -17.94 1.01
C ASP A 115 -21.88 -18.98 0.08
N ALA A 116 -23.13 -18.77 -0.36
CA ALA A 116 -23.81 -19.64 -1.32
C ALA A 116 -23.13 -19.60 -2.69
N ALA A 117 -22.73 -18.44 -3.15
CA ALA A 117 -22.02 -18.26 -4.42
C ALA A 117 -20.65 -18.95 -4.41
N LEU A 118 -19.89 -18.85 -3.31
CA LEU A 118 -18.62 -19.56 -3.16
C LEU A 118 -18.82 -21.09 -3.15
N ALA A 119 -19.83 -21.58 -2.44
CA ALA A 119 -20.17 -23.00 -2.40
C ALA A 119 -20.63 -23.53 -3.77
N ALA A 120 -21.26 -22.67 -4.57
CA ALA A 120 -21.67 -22.98 -5.95
C ALA A 120 -20.56 -22.75 -7.02
N ASN A 121 -19.35 -22.37 -6.58
CA ASN A 121 -18.23 -22.00 -7.47
C ASN A 121 -18.55 -20.85 -8.44
N LEU A 122 -19.20 -19.81 -7.93
CA LEU A 122 -19.59 -18.59 -8.66
C LEU A 122 -18.88 -17.36 -8.08
N PRO A 123 -17.57 -17.20 -8.32
CA PRO A 123 -16.78 -16.14 -7.67
C PRO A 123 -17.24 -14.73 -8.03
N ASP A 124 -17.71 -14.48 -9.24
CA ASP A 124 -18.21 -13.16 -9.66
C ASP A 124 -19.47 -12.75 -8.88
N ILE A 125 -20.32 -13.72 -8.53
CA ILE A 125 -21.50 -13.48 -7.70
C ILE A 125 -21.11 -13.21 -6.26
N ALA A 126 -20.09 -13.90 -5.75
CA ALA A 126 -19.56 -13.65 -4.41
C ALA A 126 -18.94 -12.24 -4.32
N ALA A 127 -18.19 -11.80 -5.34
CA ALA A 127 -17.69 -10.43 -5.44
C ALA A 127 -18.84 -9.41 -5.39
N PHE A 128 -19.86 -9.60 -6.21
CA PHE A 128 -21.02 -8.72 -6.26
C PHE A 128 -21.76 -8.61 -4.91
N ALA A 129 -21.88 -9.72 -4.18
CA ALA A 129 -22.47 -9.69 -2.84
C ALA A 129 -21.65 -8.85 -1.86
N LEU A 130 -20.32 -8.99 -1.87
CA LEU A 130 -19.41 -8.18 -1.05
C LEU A 130 -19.42 -6.71 -1.47
N GLU A 131 -19.39 -6.42 -2.78
CA GLU A 131 -19.54 -5.07 -3.31
C GLU A 131 -20.81 -4.39 -2.79
N THR A 132 -21.94 -5.12 -2.78
CA THR A 132 -23.22 -4.60 -2.25
C THR A 132 -23.13 -4.27 -0.76
N ILE A 133 -22.41 -5.07 0.05
CA ILE A 133 -22.19 -4.78 1.48
C ILE A 133 -21.35 -3.52 1.64
N VAL A 134 -20.26 -3.39 0.87
CA VAL A 134 -19.36 -2.23 0.91
C VAL A 134 -20.05 -0.96 0.42
N GLU A 135 -20.94 -1.04 -0.56
CA GLU A 135 -21.76 0.08 -1.02
C GLU A 135 -22.75 0.55 0.05
N ALA A 136 -23.40 -0.39 0.75
CA ALA A 136 -24.34 -0.08 1.83
C ALA A 136 -23.63 0.44 3.09
N SER A 137 -22.43 -0.05 3.36
CA SER A 137 -21.62 0.29 4.55
C SER A 137 -20.17 0.60 4.14
N PRO A 138 -19.90 1.82 3.62
CA PRO A 138 -18.61 2.19 3.04
C PRO A 138 -17.41 2.16 3.99
N LYS A 139 -17.65 2.14 5.30
CA LYS A 139 -16.62 2.11 6.35
C LYS A 139 -16.50 0.76 7.04
N ASP A 140 -17.19 -0.28 6.55
CA ASP A 140 -17.07 -1.63 7.10
C ASP A 140 -15.72 -2.23 6.69
N THR A 141 -14.75 -2.12 7.58
CA THR A 141 -13.37 -2.61 7.38
C THR A 141 -13.32 -4.12 7.16
N LYS A 142 -14.23 -4.88 7.79
CA LYS A 142 -14.29 -6.33 7.63
C LYS A 142 -14.74 -6.70 6.22
N ALA A 143 -15.80 -6.05 5.71
CA ALA A 143 -16.30 -6.29 4.36
C ALA A 143 -15.26 -5.86 3.30
N LEU A 144 -14.55 -4.76 3.52
CA LEU A 144 -13.45 -4.32 2.65
C LEU A 144 -12.30 -5.34 2.63
N HIS A 145 -11.90 -5.89 3.77
CA HIS A 145 -10.91 -6.95 3.84
C HIS A 145 -11.34 -8.20 3.06
N GLU A 146 -12.56 -8.66 3.27
CA GLU A 146 -13.10 -9.82 2.57
C GLU A 146 -13.14 -9.60 1.06
N LEU A 147 -13.57 -8.42 0.60
CA LEU A 147 -13.62 -8.08 -0.82
C LEU A 147 -12.23 -7.98 -1.45
N GLY A 148 -11.28 -7.34 -0.79
CA GLY A 148 -9.88 -7.24 -1.25
C GLY A 148 -9.23 -8.61 -1.39
N GLN A 149 -9.39 -9.49 -0.39
CA GLN A 149 -8.91 -10.86 -0.41
C GLN A 149 -9.60 -11.70 -1.49
N HIS A 150 -10.91 -11.50 -1.69
CA HIS A 150 -11.65 -12.18 -2.73
C HIS A 150 -11.12 -11.85 -4.13
N TYR A 151 -10.85 -10.56 -4.41
CA TYR A 151 -10.28 -10.14 -5.68
C TYR A 151 -8.88 -10.69 -5.91
N LEU A 152 -8.02 -10.72 -4.88
CA LEU A 152 -6.69 -11.34 -4.98
C LEU A 152 -6.78 -12.82 -5.39
N LYS A 153 -7.65 -13.57 -4.71
CA LYS A 153 -7.84 -15.02 -4.97
C LYS A 153 -8.40 -15.31 -6.38
N ASN A 154 -9.15 -14.36 -6.94
CA ASN A 154 -9.81 -14.54 -8.24
C ASN A 154 -9.14 -13.77 -9.37
N SER A 155 -7.83 -13.57 -9.29
CA SER A 155 -6.99 -12.99 -10.34
C SER A 155 -7.45 -11.61 -10.83
N ALA A 156 -8.00 -10.79 -9.92
CA ALA A 156 -8.39 -9.40 -10.14
C ALA A 156 -7.59 -8.42 -9.27
N PRO A 157 -6.23 -8.42 -9.36
CA PRO A 157 -5.37 -7.67 -8.45
C PRO A 157 -5.58 -6.16 -8.55
N GLU A 158 -5.91 -5.61 -9.72
CA GLU A 158 -6.17 -4.18 -9.90
C GLU A 158 -7.35 -3.69 -9.03
N LYS A 159 -8.42 -4.51 -8.97
CA LYS A 159 -9.57 -4.24 -8.08
C LYS A 159 -9.18 -4.39 -6.61
N ALA A 160 -8.34 -5.37 -6.29
CA ALA A 160 -7.86 -5.59 -4.93
C ALA A 160 -7.04 -4.39 -4.42
N VAL A 161 -6.14 -3.82 -5.24
CA VAL A 161 -5.38 -2.60 -4.91
C VAL A 161 -6.33 -1.48 -4.50
N THR A 162 -7.35 -1.21 -5.31
CA THR A 162 -8.33 -0.13 -5.04
C THR A 162 -9.06 -0.34 -3.70
N ILE A 163 -9.44 -1.58 -3.39
CA ILE A 163 -10.15 -1.89 -2.13
C ILE A 163 -9.22 -1.77 -0.92
N PHE A 164 -7.99 -2.29 -1.00
CA PHE A 164 -7.04 -2.16 0.10
C PHE A 164 -6.59 -0.72 0.32
N GLN A 165 -6.45 0.08 -0.74
CA GLN A 165 -6.17 1.51 -0.61
C GLN A 165 -7.30 2.22 0.17
N ARG A 166 -8.56 2.00 -0.22
CA ARG A 166 -9.72 2.53 0.50
C ARG A 166 -9.76 2.07 1.98
N LEU A 167 -9.32 0.85 2.26
CA LEU A 167 -9.24 0.34 3.62
C LEU A 167 -8.15 1.06 4.42
N LEU A 168 -7.00 1.35 3.80
CA LEU A 168 -5.92 2.12 4.42
C LEU A 168 -6.29 3.58 4.66
N ASP A 169 -7.11 4.18 3.80
CA ASP A 169 -7.67 5.53 4.02
C ASP A 169 -8.53 5.59 5.29
N ILE A 170 -9.18 4.47 5.66
CA ILE A 170 -10.01 4.36 6.88
C ILE A 170 -9.16 3.96 8.09
N SER A 171 -8.20 3.05 7.90
CA SER A 171 -7.37 2.45 8.94
C SER A 171 -5.90 2.37 8.47
N PRO A 172 -5.12 3.46 8.56
CA PRO A 172 -3.76 3.53 8.01
C PRO A 172 -2.78 2.51 8.60
N ASN A 173 -3.00 2.09 9.85
CA ASN A 173 -2.12 1.16 10.57
C ASN A 173 -2.58 -0.30 10.51
N ASP A 174 -3.52 -0.64 9.64
CA ASP A 174 -3.99 -2.02 9.48
C ASP A 174 -2.95 -2.87 8.74
N LEU A 175 -2.21 -3.69 9.49
CA LEU A 175 -1.13 -4.53 8.97
C LEU A 175 -1.60 -5.54 7.90
N ALA A 176 -2.85 -6.05 8.03
CA ALA A 176 -3.41 -6.97 7.04
C ALA A 176 -3.76 -6.24 5.74
N ALA A 177 -4.24 -5.00 5.83
CA ALA A 177 -4.50 -4.15 4.67
C ALA A 177 -3.19 -3.73 3.97
N ILE A 178 -2.16 -3.35 4.73
CA ILE A 178 -0.82 -3.02 4.19
C ILE A 178 -0.25 -4.22 3.43
N LYS A 179 -0.30 -5.42 4.03
CA LYS A 179 0.15 -6.64 3.37
C LYS A 179 -0.67 -6.92 2.12
N GLY A 180 -2.01 -6.89 2.22
CA GLY A 180 -2.92 -7.13 1.10
C GLY A 180 -2.71 -6.16 -0.06
N SER A 181 -2.44 -4.88 0.22
CA SER A 181 -2.13 -3.86 -0.78
C SER A 181 -0.81 -4.18 -1.51
N LYS A 182 0.24 -4.58 -0.78
CA LYS A 182 1.52 -4.99 -1.37
C LYS A 182 1.38 -6.24 -2.24
N ASP A 183 0.67 -7.26 -1.75
CA ASP A 183 0.42 -8.50 -2.48
C ASP A 183 -0.40 -8.23 -3.76
N ALA A 184 -1.39 -7.33 -3.69
CA ALA A 184 -2.21 -6.93 -4.82
C ALA A 184 -1.39 -6.14 -5.86
N ALA A 185 -0.56 -5.19 -5.42
CA ALA A 185 0.30 -4.41 -6.30
C ALA A 185 1.33 -5.32 -7.02
N ALA A 186 1.97 -6.25 -6.29
CA ALA A 186 2.87 -7.22 -6.87
C ALA A 186 2.18 -8.11 -7.93
N SER A 187 0.99 -8.65 -7.59
CA SER A 187 0.20 -9.47 -8.52
C SER A 187 -0.28 -8.69 -9.75
N SER A 188 -0.63 -7.41 -9.57
CA SER A 188 -1.02 -6.52 -10.68
C SER A 188 0.16 -6.25 -11.62
N SER A 189 1.34 -5.98 -11.06
CA SER A 189 2.57 -5.77 -11.84
C SER A 189 3.00 -7.05 -12.59
N MET A 190 2.87 -8.23 -11.97
CA MET A 190 3.13 -9.50 -12.64
C MET A 190 2.18 -9.74 -13.81
N LYS A 191 0.89 -9.43 -13.64
CA LYS A 191 -0.12 -9.59 -14.67
C LYS A 191 0.05 -8.60 -15.82
N SER A 192 0.34 -7.33 -15.52
CA SER A 192 0.62 -6.30 -16.53
C SER A 192 1.94 -6.53 -17.26
N GLY A 193 2.95 -7.10 -16.59
CA GLY A 193 4.24 -7.47 -17.17
C GLY A 193 4.19 -8.67 -18.14
N GLY A 194 3.02 -9.24 -18.41
CA GLY A 194 2.84 -10.30 -19.43
C GLY A 194 3.40 -11.68 -19.06
N TRP A 195 3.70 -11.93 -17.78
CA TRP A 195 4.24 -13.21 -17.31
C TRP A 195 3.30 -14.40 -17.50
N ASP A 196 2.00 -14.14 -17.71
CA ASP A 196 1.00 -15.19 -17.98
C ASP A 196 0.92 -15.61 -19.47
N LYS A 197 1.67 -14.98 -20.36
CA LYS A 197 1.71 -15.34 -21.77
C LYS A 197 2.83 -16.34 -22.03
N ALA A 198 2.50 -17.60 -22.01
CA ALA A 198 3.40 -18.75 -22.21
C ALA A 198 4.08 -18.85 -23.60
N GLU A 199 4.01 -17.82 -24.46
CA GLU A 199 4.54 -17.84 -25.82
C GLU A 199 5.55 -16.72 -26.16
N SER A 200 5.94 -15.86 -25.20
CA SER A 200 7.02 -14.92 -25.46
C SER A 200 8.38 -15.55 -25.17
N THR A 201 9.22 -15.63 -26.18
CA THR A 201 10.57 -16.18 -26.06
C THR A 201 11.36 -15.40 -25.02
N TYR A 202 12.02 -16.09 -24.07
CA TYR A 202 12.86 -15.54 -22.99
C TYR A 202 13.83 -14.43 -23.45
N ARG A 203 14.22 -14.41 -24.73
CA ARG A 203 15.08 -13.39 -25.34
C ARG A 203 14.42 -12.05 -25.59
N ASP A 204 13.09 -12.03 -25.85
CA ASP A 204 12.36 -10.77 -26.09
C ASP A 204 12.03 -10.04 -24.79
N LEU A 205 11.88 -10.82 -23.70
CA LEU A 205 11.67 -10.30 -22.33
C LEU A 205 12.92 -9.66 -21.73
N ILE A 206 14.14 -10.05 -22.16
CA ILE A 206 15.40 -9.50 -21.61
C ILE A 206 15.66 -8.08 -22.10
N LYS A 207 15.36 -7.76 -23.36
CA LYS A 207 15.64 -6.41 -23.92
C LYS A 207 14.80 -5.29 -23.31
N ASP A 208 13.54 -5.61 -22.96
CA ASP A 208 12.66 -4.64 -22.30
C ASP A 208 12.88 -4.57 -20.78
N LYS A 209 13.43 -5.64 -20.18
CA LYS A 209 13.58 -5.78 -18.74
C LYS A 209 14.65 -4.85 -18.15
N ASP A 210 15.75 -4.67 -18.83
CA ASP A 210 16.85 -3.82 -18.35
C ASP A 210 16.45 -2.34 -18.39
N GLN A 211 15.66 -1.92 -19.39
CA GLN A 211 15.09 -0.58 -19.44
C GLN A 211 13.96 -0.39 -18.43
N ALA A 212 13.09 -1.38 -18.26
CA ALA A 212 11.99 -1.32 -17.29
C ALA A 212 12.51 -1.33 -15.84
N VAL A 213 13.52 -2.15 -15.53
CA VAL A 213 14.16 -2.18 -14.21
C VAL A 213 14.91 -0.89 -13.92
N ALA A 214 15.61 -0.34 -14.92
CA ALA A 214 16.29 0.95 -14.79
C ALA A 214 15.28 2.11 -14.59
N LEU A 215 14.15 2.10 -15.32
CA LEU A 215 13.09 3.10 -15.19
C LEU A 215 12.35 2.97 -13.87
N GLU A 216 12.13 1.74 -13.39
CA GLU A 216 11.47 1.47 -12.10
C GLU A 216 12.38 1.81 -10.92
N GLN A 217 13.67 1.51 -11.01
CA GLN A 217 14.66 1.94 -10.02
C GLN A 217 14.77 3.47 -9.98
N GLN A 218 14.85 4.12 -11.14
CA GLN A 218 14.87 5.58 -11.23
C GLN A 218 13.59 6.21 -10.68
N SER A 219 12.41 5.65 -10.95
CA SER A 219 11.14 6.13 -10.41
C SER A 219 10.98 5.88 -8.90
N ARG A 220 11.60 4.84 -8.35
CA ARG A 220 11.65 4.58 -6.90
C ARG A 220 12.58 5.55 -6.19
N VAL A 221 13.73 5.84 -6.76
CA VAL A 221 14.69 6.82 -6.24
C VAL A 221 14.04 8.21 -6.20
N VAL A 222 13.45 8.65 -7.31
CA VAL A 222 12.76 9.96 -7.40
C VAL A 222 11.60 10.07 -6.40
N ARG A 223 10.76 9.03 -6.25
CA ARG A 223 9.67 9.04 -5.26
C ARG A 223 10.16 9.01 -3.82
N SER A 224 11.29 8.34 -3.55
CA SER A 224 11.88 8.35 -2.22
C SER A 224 12.50 9.72 -1.89
N GLU A 225 13.10 10.39 -2.85
CA GLU A 225 13.65 11.75 -2.71
C GLU A 225 12.55 12.78 -2.48
N GLU A 226 11.48 12.80 -3.29
CA GLU A 226 10.32 13.68 -3.07
C GLU A 226 9.66 13.46 -1.70
N MET A 227 9.60 12.23 -1.23
CA MET A 227 9.02 11.90 0.06
C MET A 227 9.92 12.40 1.21
N ILE A 228 11.25 12.27 1.07
CA ILE A 228 12.22 12.82 2.03
C ILE A 228 12.13 14.34 2.03
N ASP A 229 12.04 14.99 0.87
CA ASP A 229 11.91 16.44 0.76
C ASP A 229 10.66 16.99 1.45
N ASN A 230 9.51 16.32 1.26
CA ASN A 230 8.27 16.70 1.93
C ASN A 230 8.36 16.53 3.44
N LEU A 231 8.97 15.44 3.93
CA LEU A 231 9.18 15.21 5.35
C LEU A 231 10.16 16.22 5.95
N LEU A 232 11.23 16.57 5.24
CA LEU A 232 12.16 17.61 5.65
C LEU A 232 11.47 18.96 5.77
N ALA A 233 10.67 19.36 4.76
CA ALA A 233 9.92 20.61 4.79
C ALA A 233 8.95 20.69 5.97
N GLU A 234 8.24 19.59 6.27
CA GLU A 234 7.33 19.50 7.41
C GLU A 234 8.07 19.60 8.74
N LEU A 235 9.18 18.88 8.90
CA LEU A 235 9.96 18.89 10.13
C LEU A 235 10.71 20.21 10.35
N HIS A 236 11.19 20.85 9.28
CA HIS A 236 11.78 22.19 9.37
C HIS A 236 10.74 23.24 9.80
N ALA A 237 9.55 23.22 9.19
CA ALA A 237 8.45 24.10 9.60
C ALA A 237 8.04 23.86 11.07
N LYS A 238 8.07 22.60 11.52
CA LYS A 238 7.83 22.26 12.92
C LYS A 238 8.94 22.80 13.84
N ALA A 239 10.20 22.62 13.48
CA ALA A 239 11.34 23.11 14.25
C ALA A 239 11.33 24.65 14.34
N GLU A 240 10.98 25.35 13.26
CA GLU A 240 10.78 26.82 13.26
C GLU A 240 9.63 27.24 14.19
N ALA A 241 8.50 26.54 14.16
CA ALA A 241 7.36 26.83 15.03
C ALA A 241 7.67 26.57 16.52
N GLU A 242 8.47 25.55 16.83
CA GLU A 242 8.94 25.23 18.17
C GLU A 242 10.02 26.23 18.67
N GLY A 243 10.79 26.83 17.75
CA GLY A 243 11.85 27.80 18.05
C GLY A 243 12.83 27.31 19.12
N GLU A 244 12.98 28.05 20.23
CA GLU A 244 13.84 27.66 21.35
C GLU A 244 13.38 26.38 22.08
N ASN A 245 12.15 25.95 21.88
CA ASN A 245 11.57 24.72 22.44
C ASN A 245 11.68 23.49 21.47
N CYS A 246 12.51 23.59 20.43
CA CYS A 246 12.75 22.48 19.53
C CYS A 246 13.22 21.24 20.32
N THR A 247 12.60 20.09 20.04
CA THR A 247 12.93 18.87 20.78
C THR A 247 14.13 18.15 20.16
N VAL A 248 14.89 17.43 20.99
CA VAL A 248 16.00 16.56 20.55
C VAL A 248 15.53 15.58 19.47
N ASP A 249 14.32 15.02 19.60
CA ASP A 249 13.76 14.06 18.64
C ASP A 249 13.48 14.71 17.27
N THR A 250 12.93 15.93 17.25
CA THR A 250 12.70 16.68 16.00
C THR A 250 14.03 16.97 15.30
N ALA A 251 15.03 17.49 16.02
CA ALA A 251 16.34 17.80 15.46
C ALA A 251 17.07 16.55 14.94
N ARG A 252 17.01 15.44 15.69
CA ARG A 252 17.57 14.15 15.26
C ARG A 252 16.94 13.62 13.98
N ARG A 253 15.61 13.67 13.86
CA ARG A 253 14.91 13.22 12.67
C ARG A 253 15.27 14.01 11.41
N ILE A 254 15.43 15.33 11.55
CA ILE A 254 15.91 16.18 10.45
C ILE A 254 17.32 15.75 10.05
N ALA A 255 18.21 15.53 11.03
CA ALA A 255 19.57 15.06 10.76
C ALA A 255 19.61 13.71 10.02
N GLU A 256 18.79 12.75 10.46
CA GLU A 256 18.68 11.42 9.84
C GLU A 256 18.17 11.51 8.39
N LEU A 257 17.24 12.41 8.08
CA LEU A 257 16.75 12.62 6.71
C LEU A 257 17.81 13.28 5.81
N HIS A 258 18.57 14.26 6.32
CA HIS A 258 19.71 14.83 5.57
C HIS A 258 20.79 13.77 5.34
N GLU A 259 21.07 12.89 6.30
CA GLU A 259 21.98 11.75 6.12
C GLU A 259 21.50 10.80 5.00
N GLN A 260 20.19 10.50 4.95
CA GLN A 260 19.61 9.67 3.88
C GLN A 260 19.73 10.31 2.50
N ARG A 261 19.80 11.64 2.42
CA ARG A 261 20.05 12.40 1.17
C ARG A 261 21.53 12.55 0.83
N GLU A 262 22.40 11.98 1.64
CA GLU A 262 23.85 12.18 1.55
C GLU A 262 24.27 13.66 1.69
N ASP A 263 23.42 14.47 2.32
CA ASP A 263 23.69 15.88 2.65
C ASP A 263 24.41 15.92 4.00
N TRP A 264 25.69 15.57 3.97
CA TRP A 264 26.51 15.34 5.16
C TRP A 264 26.70 16.61 5.99
N GLU A 265 26.75 17.78 5.37
CA GLU A 265 26.93 19.06 6.04
C GLU A 265 25.69 19.38 6.92
N ASN A 266 24.51 19.38 6.33
CA ASN A 266 23.28 19.63 7.08
C ASN A 266 23.00 18.53 8.10
N ALA A 267 23.27 17.26 7.77
CA ALA A 267 23.17 16.17 8.73
C ALA A 267 24.04 16.40 9.97
N THR A 268 25.31 16.77 9.78
CA THR A 268 26.24 17.09 10.88
C THR A 268 25.74 18.26 11.72
N ASN A 269 25.30 19.34 11.07
CA ASN A 269 24.79 20.53 11.76
C ASN A 269 23.59 20.20 12.64
N TRP A 270 22.62 19.41 12.13
CA TRP A 270 21.45 19.02 12.88
C TRP A 270 21.72 18.01 13.99
N PHE A 271 22.69 17.07 13.81
CA PHE A 271 23.12 16.19 14.90
C PHE A 271 23.83 16.98 16.01
N ASN A 272 24.67 17.95 15.66
CA ASN A 272 25.29 18.86 16.64
C ASN A 272 24.24 19.68 17.41
N TYR A 273 23.22 20.19 16.70
CA TYR A 273 22.12 20.89 17.32
C TYR A 273 21.33 19.97 18.27
N ALA A 274 21.00 18.74 17.84
CA ALA A 274 20.34 17.76 18.70
C ALA A 274 21.17 17.42 19.94
N ALA A 275 22.49 17.28 19.80
CA ALA A 275 23.41 17.08 20.93
C ALA A 275 23.40 18.27 21.89
N SER A 276 23.43 19.50 21.38
CA SER A 276 23.37 20.71 22.20
C SER A 276 22.08 20.84 23.00
N LEU A 277 20.93 20.47 22.41
CA LEU A 277 19.62 20.43 23.08
C LEU A 277 19.59 19.44 24.25
N SER A 278 20.39 18.38 24.20
CA SER A 278 20.59 17.44 25.31
C SER A 278 21.68 17.87 26.31
N ASN A 279 22.24 19.08 26.20
CA ASN A 279 23.44 19.51 26.90
C ASN A 279 24.62 18.54 26.69
N ASN A 280 24.76 17.97 25.54
CA ASN A 280 25.75 16.94 25.16
C ASN A 280 25.71 15.67 26.06
N SER A 281 24.57 15.41 26.71
CA SER A 281 24.43 14.22 27.57
C SER A 281 24.11 12.96 26.72
N ASP A 282 23.56 13.11 25.49
CA ASP A 282 23.34 12.01 24.57
C ASP A 282 24.61 11.78 23.71
N MET A 283 25.44 10.87 24.22
CA MET A 283 26.72 10.54 23.60
C MET A 283 26.56 9.87 22.20
N ALA A 284 25.43 9.28 21.91
CA ALA A 284 25.17 8.71 20.58
C ALA A 284 25.06 9.81 19.52
N LEU A 285 24.43 10.94 19.87
CA LEU A 285 24.31 12.10 18.97
C LEU A 285 25.68 12.76 18.75
N VAL A 286 26.44 12.97 19.83
CA VAL A 286 27.80 13.56 19.76
C VAL A 286 28.72 12.70 18.89
N ARG A 287 28.70 11.38 19.11
CA ARG A 287 29.48 10.43 18.31
C ARG A 287 29.05 10.49 16.84
N LYS A 288 27.75 10.46 16.57
CA LYS A 288 27.22 10.48 15.20
C LYS A 288 27.63 11.74 14.43
N ALA A 289 27.58 12.90 15.09
CA ALA A 289 28.04 14.16 14.52
C ALA A 289 29.54 14.12 14.16
N SER A 290 30.38 13.62 15.07
CA SER A 290 31.83 13.47 14.84
C SER A 290 32.13 12.48 13.70
N ASP A 291 31.45 11.33 13.65
CA ASP A 291 31.62 10.33 12.60
C ASP A 291 31.24 10.90 11.21
N LEU A 292 30.18 11.69 11.13
CA LEU A 292 29.78 12.36 9.88
C LEU A 292 30.77 13.45 9.44
N GLN A 293 31.33 14.18 10.41
CA GLN A 293 32.35 15.19 10.11
C GLN A 293 33.64 14.56 9.60
N ILE A 294 34.08 13.43 10.17
CA ILE A 294 35.20 12.64 9.66
C ILE A 294 34.90 12.19 8.23
N ARG A 295 33.68 11.66 7.98
CA ARG A 295 33.27 11.25 6.62
C ARG A 295 33.32 12.39 5.61
N GLN A 296 32.98 13.62 5.98
CA GLN A 296 33.13 14.79 5.09
C GLN A 296 34.58 15.02 4.71
N PHE A 297 35.49 14.90 5.67
CA PHE A 297 36.93 14.97 5.37
C PHE A 297 37.39 13.85 4.44
N ASP A 298 36.95 12.61 4.70
CA ASP A 298 37.28 11.46 3.85
C ASP A 298 36.83 11.71 2.39
N LEU A 299 35.59 12.15 2.19
CA LEU A 299 35.08 12.50 0.84
C LEU A 299 35.85 13.64 0.18
N ALA A 300 36.22 14.66 0.96
CA ALA A 300 37.02 15.77 0.44
C ALA A 300 38.45 15.34 0.08
N ILE A 301 39.06 14.47 0.86
CA ILE A 301 40.37 13.87 0.59
C ILE A 301 40.31 13.03 -0.68
N ASP A 302 39.36 12.09 -0.78
CA ASP A 302 39.19 11.22 -1.93
C ASP A 302 39.00 12.02 -3.23
N ALA A 303 38.19 13.08 -3.20
CA ALA A 303 37.98 13.95 -4.36
C ALA A 303 39.26 14.66 -4.83
N ARG A 304 40.11 15.13 -3.88
CA ARG A 304 41.40 15.78 -4.22
C ARG A 304 42.41 14.76 -4.74
N GLU A 305 42.48 13.56 -4.14
CA GLU A 305 43.33 12.47 -4.60
C GLU A 305 42.99 12.05 -6.02
N GLN A 306 41.68 11.82 -6.31
CA GLN A 306 41.21 11.51 -7.66
C GLN A 306 41.52 12.61 -8.67
N PHE A 307 41.37 13.89 -8.30
CA PHE A 307 41.69 14.99 -9.18
C PHE A 307 43.20 15.06 -9.51
N ILE A 308 44.05 14.89 -8.48
CA ILE A 308 45.52 14.91 -8.64
C ILE A 308 45.96 13.74 -9.53
N GLU A 309 45.38 12.55 -9.35
CA GLU A 309 45.66 11.37 -10.15
C GLU A 309 45.24 11.57 -11.63
N ALA A 310 44.10 12.17 -11.85
CA ALA A 310 43.57 12.44 -13.21
C ALA A 310 44.30 13.58 -13.93
N ASN A 311 44.92 14.53 -13.21
CA ASN A 311 45.55 15.73 -13.80
C ASN A 311 47.00 15.94 -13.31
N PRO A 312 47.91 15.01 -13.54
CA PRO A 312 49.27 15.10 -13.03
C PRO A 312 50.04 16.28 -13.63
N GLY A 313 50.71 17.07 -12.75
CA GLY A 313 51.62 18.16 -13.16
C GLY A 313 50.89 19.43 -13.61
N THR A 314 49.61 19.60 -13.35
CA THR A 314 48.91 20.87 -13.56
C THR A 314 49.08 21.80 -12.34
N PRO A 315 49.09 23.16 -12.55
CA PRO A 315 49.18 24.09 -11.39
C PRO A 315 48.07 23.91 -10.36
N GLU A 316 46.89 23.45 -10.82
CA GLU A 316 45.73 23.16 -9.95
C GLU A 316 45.99 21.93 -9.12
N SER A 317 46.64 20.88 -9.64
CA SER A 317 46.99 19.68 -8.88
C SER A 317 48.03 19.94 -7.80
N GLU A 318 48.96 20.90 -8.03
CA GLU A 318 49.90 21.33 -6.99
C GLU A 318 49.20 22.10 -5.86
N GLY A 319 48.21 22.93 -6.18
CA GLY A 319 47.37 23.61 -5.20
C GLY A 319 46.56 22.62 -4.37
N TYR A 320 45.92 21.63 -5.00
CA TYR A 320 45.16 20.59 -4.28
C TYR A 320 46.07 19.66 -3.46
N ALA A 321 47.34 19.44 -3.85
CA ALA A 321 48.26 18.66 -3.01
C ALA A 321 48.56 19.36 -1.67
N ALA A 322 48.72 20.68 -1.65
CA ALA A 322 48.90 21.44 -0.42
C ALA A 322 47.62 21.43 0.45
N GLU A 323 46.46 21.54 -0.18
CA GLU A 323 45.13 21.44 0.51
C GLU A 323 44.93 20.05 1.09
N LEU A 324 45.30 18.99 0.36
CA LEU A 324 45.18 17.59 0.77
C LEU A 324 45.91 17.30 2.07
N GLU A 325 47.15 17.78 2.20
CA GLU A 325 47.91 17.64 3.47
C GLU A 325 47.21 18.33 4.66
N SER A 326 46.65 19.51 4.43
CA SER A 326 45.87 20.23 5.45
C SER A 326 44.61 19.46 5.84
N LEU A 327 43.86 18.90 4.87
CA LEU A 327 42.65 18.12 5.12
C LEU A 327 42.96 16.83 5.89
N LYS A 328 44.01 16.10 5.49
CA LYS A 328 44.47 14.91 6.22
C LYS A 328 44.81 15.19 7.66
N LYS A 329 45.52 16.31 7.92
CA LYS A 329 45.86 16.74 9.27
C LYS A 329 44.58 17.07 10.09
N GLN A 330 43.68 17.87 9.54
CA GLN A 330 42.42 18.21 10.21
C GLN A 330 41.58 16.99 10.54
N ARG A 331 41.49 16.04 9.59
CA ARG A 331 40.82 14.76 9.77
C ARG A 331 41.43 13.93 10.88
N ALA A 332 42.79 13.85 10.95
CA ALA A 332 43.49 13.12 11.99
C ALA A 332 43.30 13.76 13.38
N ASP A 333 43.41 15.10 13.47
CA ASP A 333 43.18 15.82 14.70
C ASP A 333 41.74 15.60 15.25
N LEU A 334 40.75 15.64 14.37
CA LEU A 334 39.35 15.39 14.76
C LEU A 334 39.13 13.93 15.21
N ALA A 335 39.70 12.98 14.49
CA ALA A 335 39.59 11.56 14.84
C ALA A 335 40.22 11.26 16.21
N LEU A 336 41.37 11.87 16.47
CA LEU A 336 42.06 11.77 17.75
C LEU A 336 41.28 12.38 18.89
N GLU A 337 40.67 13.57 18.69
CA GLU A 337 39.83 14.23 19.70
C GLU A 337 38.58 13.37 20.02
N ALA A 338 37.90 12.85 18.96
CA ALA A 338 36.76 11.96 19.12
C ALA A 338 37.13 10.66 19.86
N ALA A 339 38.27 10.07 19.56
CA ALA A 339 38.72 8.86 20.23
C ALA A 339 39.10 9.11 21.72
N ARG A 340 39.76 10.22 22.01
CA ARG A 340 40.06 10.62 23.40
C ARG A 340 38.77 10.83 24.20
N SER A 341 37.82 11.57 23.66
CA SER A 341 36.53 11.80 24.32
C SER A 341 35.81 10.48 24.64
N ARG A 342 35.85 9.47 23.73
CA ARG A 342 35.26 8.15 23.98
C ARG A 342 35.94 7.39 25.13
N VAL A 343 37.27 7.46 25.19
CA VAL A 343 38.06 6.81 26.27
C VAL A 343 37.82 7.51 27.62
N ASP A 344 37.76 8.84 27.65
CA ASP A 344 37.50 9.60 28.87
C ASP A 344 36.12 9.26 29.47
N GLN A 345 35.12 9.03 28.63
CA GLN A 345 33.78 8.65 29.06
C GLN A 345 33.67 7.18 29.49
N ASN A 346 34.45 6.29 28.94
CA ASN A 346 34.45 4.87 29.23
C ASN A 346 35.90 4.39 29.56
N PRO A 347 36.48 4.84 30.65
CA PRO A 347 37.93 4.61 30.94
C PRO A 347 38.29 3.16 31.18
N THR A 348 37.32 2.27 31.40
CA THR A 348 37.54 0.84 31.63
C THR A 348 37.38 0.00 30.34
N ASP A 349 36.95 0.60 29.24
CA ASP A 349 36.78 -0.09 27.98
C ASP A 349 38.14 -0.24 27.26
N LEU A 350 38.60 -1.49 27.18
CA LEU A 350 39.88 -1.84 26.57
C LEU A 350 39.88 -1.67 25.06
N GLN A 351 38.71 -1.84 24.41
CA GLN A 351 38.58 -1.70 22.97
C GLN A 351 38.78 -0.23 22.57
N LEU A 352 38.15 0.70 23.26
CA LEU A 352 38.30 2.14 22.99
C LEU A 352 39.73 2.63 23.21
N ARG A 353 40.40 2.07 24.21
CA ARG A 353 41.83 2.38 24.47
C ARG A 353 42.73 1.84 23.38
N PHE A 354 42.41 0.65 22.83
CA PHE A 354 43.15 0.08 21.74
C PHE A 354 42.95 0.91 20.44
N GLU A 355 41.72 1.31 20.12
CA GLU A 355 41.41 2.20 18.99
C GLU A 355 42.12 3.55 19.08
N LEU A 356 42.15 4.14 20.28
CA LEU A 356 42.92 5.37 20.50
C LEU A 356 44.44 5.12 20.29
N GLY A 357 44.95 3.97 20.71
CA GLY A 357 46.34 3.58 20.49
C GLY A 357 46.70 3.46 19.00
N GLU A 358 45.83 2.88 18.20
CA GLU A 358 46.02 2.80 16.75
C GLU A 358 46.07 4.20 16.10
N ILE A 359 45.15 5.09 16.44
CA ILE A 359 45.13 6.47 15.89
C ILE A 359 46.36 7.28 16.29
N LEU A 360 47.00 6.96 17.42
CA LEU A 360 48.22 7.67 17.91
C LEU A 360 49.51 7.17 17.24
N VAL A 361 49.46 6.00 16.59
CA VAL A 361 50.65 5.39 15.93
C VAL A 361 50.68 5.76 14.44
N ASP A 362 49.49 5.93 13.81
CA ASP A 362 49.36 6.42 12.42
C ASP A 362 49.63 7.91 12.30
#